data_b0f3b27e4dcc7c922733b56d77a4e4bd
#
_entry.id   b0f3b27e4dcc7c922733b56d77a4e4bd
#
_cell.length_a   1.000
_cell.length_b   1.000
_cell.length_c   1.000
_cell.angle_alpha   90.00
_cell.angle_beta   90.00
_cell.angle_gamma   90.00
#
_symmetry.space_group_name_H-M   'P 1'
#
loop_
_entity.id
_entity.type
_entity.pdbx_description
1 polymer ?
#
loop_
_entity_poly.entity_id
_entity_poly.type
_entity_poly.pdbx_seq_one_letter_code
_entity_poly.pdbx_strand_id
1 'polypeptide(L)'
;MRKLFTIIALTAALAACTSAEKRTSDQLPPIFPDYAGVTVPVNIGPLNFDAADNCSRIEATIDNGSKQIEVKGREGVRIPLKKWRALLTNAERLTVTVAITTEGERTTYAPFEIEVSRDSIDYGLCYRRIDPGYEYYARMGLYYYDLSANEEHVLIENTLQAGTCVNCHSFAKTDPEKMQFHIRGKGGGTFMHLNGNNTLLDTKTDETKVSCVYPSWHPSGRYIAYSINDIKQTFHNDPSQILDVYDRWSDVVIYDVLGDVVCGGFS
;
A
#
# COMPACT_ATOMS: atom_id res chain seq x y z
N MET A 1 70.24 -43.13 17.73
CA MET A 1 68.78 -42.98 17.87
C MET A 1 68.53 -41.56 18.24
N ARG A 2 68.21 -40.68 17.25
CA ARG A 2 67.92 -39.26 17.43
C ARG A 2 66.40 -39.12 17.40
N LYS A 3 65.82 -38.69 18.55
CA LYS A 3 64.43 -38.37 18.63
C LYS A 3 64.22 -36.90 18.14
N LEU A 4 63.54 -36.78 17.03
CA LEU A 4 63.13 -35.49 16.47
C LEU A 4 61.90 -35.02 17.20
N PHE A 5 61.99 -33.93 17.95
CA PHE A 5 60.83 -33.24 18.54
C PHE A 5 60.24 -32.25 17.50
N THR A 6 59.10 -32.62 17.01
CA THR A 6 58.30 -31.71 16.15
C THR A 6 57.49 -30.81 17.06
N ILE A 7 57.84 -29.53 17.13
CA ILE A 7 57.03 -28.48 17.80
C ILE A 7 55.95 -28.07 16.82
N ILE A 8 54.70 -28.44 17.11
CA ILE A 8 53.53 -27.92 16.40
C ILE A 8 53.20 -26.58 17.05
N ALA A 9 53.51 -25.49 16.35
CA ALA A 9 53.03 -24.15 16.72
C ALA A 9 51.56 -24.04 16.36
N LEU A 10 50.69 -24.12 17.36
CA LEU A 10 49.25 -23.84 17.26
C LEU A 10 49.05 -22.33 17.23
N THR A 11 48.98 -21.74 16.03
CA THR A 11 48.57 -20.34 15.85
C THR A 11 47.08 -20.26 16.15
N ALA A 12 46.75 -19.86 17.36
CA ALA A 12 45.41 -19.43 17.72
C ALA A 12 45.08 -18.14 16.93
N ALA A 13 44.30 -18.26 15.89
CA ALA A 13 43.68 -17.13 15.23
C ALA A 13 42.69 -16.54 16.21
N LEU A 14 43.11 -15.52 16.96
CA LEU A 14 42.19 -14.62 17.68
C LEU A 14 41.36 -13.93 16.62
N ALA A 15 40.13 -14.43 16.38
CA ALA A 15 39.12 -13.68 15.72
C ALA A 15 38.82 -12.46 16.61
N ALA A 16 39.51 -11.37 16.33
CA ALA A 16 39.17 -10.07 16.89
C ALA A 16 37.76 -9.75 16.40
N CYS A 17 36.76 -9.94 17.26
CA CYS A 17 35.50 -9.24 17.11
C CYS A 17 35.84 -7.75 17.22
N THR A 18 36.08 -7.09 16.09
CA THR A 18 36.18 -5.66 16.02
C THR A 18 34.80 -5.13 16.42
N SER A 19 34.67 -4.68 17.67
CA SER A 19 33.48 -3.93 18.10
C SER A 19 33.43 -2.68 17.22
N ALA A 20 32.30 -2.50 16.52
CA ALA A 20 32.10 -1.32 15.70
C ALA A 20 32.42 -0.04 16.50
N GLU A 21 33.19 0.86 15.92
CA GLU A 21 33.47 2.16 16.51
C GLU A 21 32.15 2.88 16.75
N LYS A 22 31.92 3.38 17.97
CA LYS A 22 30.65 4.01 18.38
C LYS A 22 30.78 5.51 18.25
N ARG A 23 29.90 6.09 17.43
CA ARG A 23 29.75 7.56 17.29
C ARG A 23 28.34 7.99 17.68
N THR A 24 28.18 9.26 18.01
CA THR A 24 26.90 9.95 18.19
C THR A 24 26.81 11.10 17.22
N SER A 25 25.61 11.36 16.73
CA SER A 25 25.28 12.49 15.83
C SER A 25 24.09 13.24 16.40
N ASP A 26 24.16 14.56 16.35
CA ASP A 26 23.05 15.46 16.70
C ASP A 26 22.04 15.61 15.54
N GLN A 27 22.28 14.97 14.42
CA GLN A 27 21.37 14.97 13.27
C GLN A 27 20.31 13.88 13.43
N LEU A 28 19.16 14.08 12.79
CA LEU A 28 18.13 13.05 12.63
C LEU A 28 18.66 11.87 11.78
N PRO A 29 18.17 10.63 12.03
CA PRO A 29 18.61 9.49 11.26
C PRO A 29 18.19 9.59 9.80
N PRO A 30 19.06 9.23 8.83
CA PRO A 30 18.71 9.15 7.42
C PRO A 30 17.90 7.86 7.17
N ILE A 31 16.60 7.94 7.34
CA ILE A 31 15.66 6.82 7.16
C ILE A 31 14.59 7.14 6.12
N PHE A 32 14.03 6.09 5.52
CA PHE A 32 12.91 6.21 4.59
C PHE A 32 11.85 5.12 4.86
N PRO A 33 10.56 5.49 5.01
CA PRO A 33 10.05 6.87 5.09
C PRO A 33 10.58 7.64 6.31
N ASP A 34 10.63 8.97 6.21
CA ASP A 34 10.94 9.84 7.35
C ASP A 34 9.70 10.00 8.22
N TYR A 35 9.82 9.55 9.47
CA TYR A 35 8.74 9.62 10.47
C TYR A 35 8.99 10.65 11.57
N ALA A 36 10.00 11.52 11.43
CA ALA A 36 10.28 12.51 12.45
C ALA A 36 9.15 13.55 12.54
N GLY A 37 8.57 13.70 13.73
CA GLY A 37 7.54 14.70 14.02
C GLY A 37 6.16 14.41 13.38
N VAL A 38 5.90 13.17 12.91
CA VAL A 38 4.58 12.82 12.38
C VAL A 38 3.60 12.50 13.51
N THR A 39 2.30 12.71 13.24
CA THR A 39 1.21 12.23 14.09
C THR A 39 0.55 11.02 13.43
N VAL A 40 0.36 9.95 14.19
CA VAL A 40 -0.22 8.70 13.70
C VAL A 40 -1.47 8.32 14.49
N PRO A 41 -2.47 7.68 13.87
CA PRO A 41 -3.64 7.16 14.58
C PRO A 41 -3.28 5.94 15.42
N VAL A 42 -4.00 5.73 16.52
CA VAL A 42 -3.75 4.63 17.48
C VAL A 42 -3.86 3.24 16.86
N ASN A 43 -4.59 3.10 15.76
CA ASN A 43 -4.82 1.83 15.07
C ASN A 43 -3.97 1.61 13.80
N ILE A 44 -2.95 2.44 13.56
CA ILE A 44 -2.04 2.28 12.42
C ILE A 44 -1.16 1.03 12.59
N GLY A 45 -0.81 0.39 11.48
CA GLY A 45 0.19 -0.68 11.45
C GLY A 45 1.60 -0.21 11.75
N PRO A 46 2.56 -1.14 11.90
CA PRO A 46 3.94 -0.81 12.25
C PRO A 46 4.58 0.18 11.27
N LEU A 47 5.20 1.21 11.78
CA LEU A 47 5.98 2.17 10.99
C LEU A 47 7.35 1.57 10.66
N ASN A 48 7.36 0.68 9.69
CA ASN A 48 8.59 0.09 9.18
C ASN A 48 9.36 1.12 8.35
N PHE A 49 10.68 1.11 8.43
CA PHE A 49 11.53 2.01 7.67
C PHE A 49 12.86 1.35 7.29
N ASP A 50 13.49 1.86 6.26
CA ASP A 50 14.81 1.45 5.80
C ASP A 50 15.82 2.58 6.03
N ALA A 51 17.12 2.26 6.06
CA ALA A 51 18.14 3.28 5.98
C ALA A 51 18.08 3.91 4.57
N ALA A 52 18.27 5.23 4.48
CA ALA A 52 18.27 5.93 3.21
C ALA A 52 19.48 5.56 2.32
N ASP A 53 20.60 5.22 2.98
CA ASP A 53 21.84 4.80 2.35
C ASP A 53 22.18 3.35 2.67
N ASN A 54 23.10 2.77 1.92
CA ASN A 54 23.59 1.42 2.17
C ASN A 54 24.20 1.28 3.57
N CYS A 55 23.72 0.32 4.32
CA CYS A 55 24.25 0.00 5.63
C CYS A 55 24.39 -1.51 5.82
N SER A 56 25.22 -1.92 6.77
CA SER A 56 25.35 -3.33 7.15
C SER A 56 24.37 -3.74 8.26
N ARG A 57 23.88 -2.74 9.03
CA ARG A 57 22.95 -2.94 10.13
C ARG A 57 22.26 -1.65 10.53
N ILE A 58 20.97 -1.76 10.81
CA ILE A 58 20.15 -0.72 11.42
C ILE A 58 19.49 -1.25 12.68
N GLU A 59 19.46 -0.45 13.74
CA GLU A 59 18.86 -0.75 15.04
C GLU A 59 17.95 0.39 15.43
N ALA A 60 16.75 0.09 15.93
CA ALA A 60 15.83 1.08 16.46
C ALA A 60 15.37 0.69 17.86
N THR A 61 15.37 1.67 18.74
CA THR A 61 14.73 1.61 20.05
C THR A 61 13.52 2.52 20.02
N ILE A 62 12.35 1.98 20.36
CA ILE A 62 11.08 2.71 20.36
C ILE A 62 10.49 2.62 21.77
N ASP A 63 10.21 3.76 22.37
CA ASP A 63 9.79 3.89 23.76
C ASP A 63 8.54 4.77 23.86
N ASN A 64 7.55 4.35 24.65
CA ASN A 64 6.34 5.13 24.96
C ASN A 64 6.34 5.68 26.40
N GLY A 65 7.48 5.68 27.09
CA GLY A 65 7.63 6.08 28.48
C GLY A 65 7.31 4.99 29.50
N SER A 66 6.61 3.92 29.09
CA SER A 66 6.27 2.79 29.98
C SER A 66 6.77 1.46 29.44
N LYS A 67 6.90 1.35 28.11
CA LYS A 67 7.37 0.16 27.42
C LYS A 67 8.35 0.55 26.32
N GLN A 68 9.36 -0.28 26.17
CA GLN A 68 10.39 -0.12 25.16
C GLN A 68 10.52 -1.40 24.35
N ILE A 69 10.76 -1.26 23.07
CA ILE A 69 11.13 -2.37 22.18
C ILE A 69 12.42 -2.04 21.44
N GLU A 70 13.22 -3.06 21.19
CA GLU A 70 14.37 -2.99 20.30
C GLU A 70 14.10 -3.83 19.07
N VAL A 71 14.42 -3.28 17.91
CA VAL A 71 14.29 -3.93 16.61
C VAL A 71 15.57 -3.73 15.82
N LYS A 72 16.00 -4.76 15.11
CA LYS A 72 17.27 -4.77 14.36
C LYS A 72 17.03 -5.37 12.98
N GLY A 73 17.74 -4.85 11.99
CA GLY A 73 17.72 -5.35 10.62
C GLY A 73 19.05 -5.11 9.91
N ARG A 74 19.15 -5.57 8.67
CA ARG A 74 20.32 -5.30 7.83
C ARG A 74 20.19 -3.95 7.16
N GLU A 75 19.17 -3.77 6.34
CA GLU A 75 18.91 -2.56 5.55
C GLU A 75 17.75 -1.74 6.13
N GLY A 76 16.86 -2.40 6.90
CA GLY A 76 15.67 -1.78 7.45
C GLY A 76 15.17 -2.43 8.74
N VAL A 77 14.29 -1.71 9.38
CA VAL A 77 13.60 -2.10 10.61
C VAL A 77 12.20 -2.61 10.26
N ARG A 78 11.86 -3.80 10.73
CA ARG A 78 10.53 -4.40 10.60
C ARG A 78 9.99 -4.69 12.01
N ILE A 79 9.01 -3.92 12.42
CA ILE A 79 8.48 -3.93 13.80
C ILE A 79 7.41 -5.01 13.90
N PRO A 80 7.52 -6.00 14.79
CA PRO A 80 6.48 -7.02 14.96
C PRO A 80 5.14 -6.40 15.39
N LEU A 81 4.06 -6.69 14.67
CA LEU A 81 2.74 -6.11 14.87
C LEU A 81 2.24 -6.18 16.32
N LYS A 82 2.44 -7.32 16.99
CA LYS A 82 2.04 -7.49 18.40
C LYS A 82 2.78 -6.54 19.35
N LYS A 83 4.08 -6.33 19.10
CA LYS A 83 4.90 -5.41 19.91
C LYS A 83 4.50 -3.97 19.65
N TRP A 84 4.25 -3.63 18.37
CA TRP A 84 3.79 -2.32 17.95
C TRP A 84 2.47 -1.93 18.59
N ARG A 85 1.46 -2.79 18.48
CA ARG A 85 0.15 -2.56 19.14
C ARG A 85 0.26 -2.39 20.65
N ALA A 86 1.18 -3.13 21.30
CA ALA A 86 1.42 -2.98 22.72
C ALA A 86 2.10 -1.65 23.10
N LEU A 87 2.88 -1.05 22.19
CA LEU A 87 3.45 0.29 22.37
C LEU A 87 2.38 1.38 22.21
N LEU A 88 1.50 1.26 21.22
CA LEU A 88 0.45 2.24 20.95
C LEU A 88 -0.64 2.27 22.03
N THR A 89 -0.78 1.19 22.81
CA THR A 89 -1.77 1.12 23.89
C THR A 89 -1.49 2.21 24.94
N ASN A 90 -2.40 3.18 25.06
CA ASN A 90 -2.31 4.35 25.94
C ASN A 90 -1.11 5.28 25.70
N ALA A 91 -0.44 5.17 24.56
CA ALA A 91 0.61 6.09 24.17
C ALA A 91 0.01 7.42 23.67
N GLU A 92 0.62 8.53 24.05
CA GLU A 92 0.40 9.84 23.46
C GLU A 92 1.58 10.23 22.55
N ARG A 93 2.74 9.60 22.81
CA ARG A 93 4.00 9.86 22.11
C ARG A 93 4.88 8.64 22.12
N LEU A 94 5.66 8.48 21.07
CA LEU A 94 6.75 7.51 20.97
C LEU A 94 8.06 8.28 20.76
N THR A 95 9.10 7.90 21.49
CA THR A 95 10.47 8.36 21.22
C THR A 95 11.22 7.27 20.49
N VAL A 96 11.80 7.60 19.36
CA VAL A 96 12.53 6.66 18.50
C VAL A 96 14.00 7.05 18.44
N THR A 97 14.88 6.13 18.81
CA THR A 97 16.34 6.28 18.66
C THR A 97 16.85 5.27 17.65
N VAL A 98 17.57 5.74 16.64
CA VAL A 98 18.10 4.89 15.55
C VAL A 98 19.62 4.87 15.60
N ALA A 99 20.21 3.70 15.40
CA ALA A 99 21.63 3.56 15.14
C ALA A 99 21.85 2.80 13.84
N ILE A 100 22.74 3.32 13.00
CA ILE A 100 23.11 2.74 11.69
C ILE A 100 24.57 2.37 11.71
N THR A 101 24.90 1.19 11.19
CA THR A 101 26.29 0.73 11.06
C THR A 101 26.64 0.67 9.59
N THR A 102 27.65 1.44 9.19
CA THR A 102 28.19 1.49 7.83
C THR A 102 29.71 1.30 7.91
N GLU A 103 30.25 0.40 7.10
CA GLU A 103 31.70 0.12 7.05
C GLU A 103 32.36 -0.20 8.41
N GLY A 104 31.59 -0.80 9.34
CA GLY A 104 32.07 -1.16 10.68
C GLY A 104 31.97 -0.02 11.71
N GLU A 105 31.56 1.16 11.32
CA GLU A 105 31.27 2.29 12.21
C GLU A 105 29.79 2.33 12.58
N ARG A 106 29.48 2.42 13.87
CA ARG A 106 28.11 2.51 14.40
C ARG A 106 27.80 3.91 14.87
N THR A 107 26.96 4.62 14.13
CA THR A 107 26.48 5.96 14.48
C THR A 107 25.10 5.91 15.10
N THR A 108 24.95 6.46 16.31
CA THR A 108 23.66 6.67 16.97
C THR A 108 23.22 8.11 16.71
N TYR A 109 22.04 8.28 16.15
CA TYR A 109 21.48 9.58 15.76
C TYR A 109 20.64 10.20 16.87
N ALA A 110 20.36 11.50 16.73
CA ALA A 110 19.44 12.19 17.62
C ALA A 110 18.07 11.50 17.63
N PRO A 111 17.43 11.33 18.79
CA PRO A 111 16.10 10.76 18.85
C PRO A 111 15.08 11.71 18.22
N PHE A 112 14.00 11.13 17.69
CA PHE A 112 12.85 11.87 17.22
C PHE A 112 11.55 11.36 17.86
N GLU A 113 10.52 12.17 17.77
CA GLU A 113 9.23 11.88 18.37
C GLU A 113 8.17 11.61 17.30
N ILE A 114 7.24 10.73 17.62
CA ILE A 114 6.01 10.43 16.86
C ILE A 114 4.85 10.66 17.82
N GLU A 115 3.91 11.52 17.45
CA GLU A 115 2.70 11.71 18.23
C GLU A 115 1.66 10.65 17.90
N VAL A 116 0.91 10.19 18.91
CA VAL A 116 -0.15 9.19 18.74
C VAL A 116 -1.49 9.83 19.03
N SER A 117 -2.30 10.02 17.98
CA SER A 117 -3.70 10.44 18.10
C SER A 117 -4.55 9.31 18.65
N ARG A 118 -5.50 9.64 19.50
CA ARG A 118 -6.51 8.69 19.98
C ARG A 118 -7.60 8.42 18.95
N ASP A 119 -7.70 9.25 17.92
CA ASP A 119 -8.61 9.04 16.81
C ASP A 119 -8.14 7.84 15.98
N SER A 120 -9.06 6.96 15.63
CA SER A 120 -8.81 5.87 14.72
C SER A 120 -9.16 6.28 13.30
N ILE A 121 -8.46 5.72 12.33
CA ILE A 121 -8.82 5.81 10.91
C ILE A 121 -9.50 4.52 10.46
N ASP A 122 -10.20 4.58 9.33
CA ASP A 122 -10.59 3.38 8.61
C ASP A 122 -9.34 2.58 8.27
N TYR A 123 -9.37 1.29 8.55
CA TYR A 123 -8.18 0.44 8.43
C TYR A 123 -7.91 0.00 6.98
N GLY A 124 -8.83 0.25 6.05
CA GLY A 124 -8.79 -0.26 4.69
C GLY A 124 -8.59 0.82 3.63
N LEU A 125 -7.64 0.59 2.74
CA LEU A 125 -7.44 1.40 1.55
C LEU A 125 -7.59 0.51 0.32
N CYS A 126 -8.64 0.74 -0.48
CA CYS A 126 -8.80 0.07 -1.77
C CYS A 126 -8.23 0.94 -2.89
N TYR A 127 -7.45 0.33 -3.77
CA TYR A 127 -6.82 1.02 -4.89
C TYR A 127 -6.66 0.12 -6.10
N ARG A 128 -6.54 0.74 -7.26
CA ARG A 128 -6.14 0.07 -8.48
C ARG A 128 -4.62 0.13 -8.62
N ARG A 129 -4.01 -1.02 -8.83
CA ARG A 129 -2.59 -1.13 -9.13
C ARG A 129 -2.39 -1.52 -10.59
N ILE A 130 -1.56 -0.77 -11.28
CA ILE A 130 -1.07 -1.04 -12.63
C ILE A 130 0.43 -0.82 -12.64
N ASP A 131 1.14 -1.68 -13.35
CA ASP A 131 2.57 -1.51 -13.53
C ASP A 131 2.90 -0.24 -14.33
N PRO A 132 4.06 0.38 -14.12
CA PRO A 132 4.47 1.54 -14.89
C PRO A 132 4.59 1.21 -16.37
N GLY A 133 4.16 2.14 -17.21
CA GLY A 133 4.18 1.99 -18.67
C GLY A 133 2.82 1.69 -19.25
N TYR A 134 2.68 1.93 -20.56
CA TYR A 134 1.45 1.67 -21.31
C TYR A 134 1.45 0.27 -21.90
N GLU A 135 1.57 -0.73 -21.05
CA GLU A 135 1.38 -2.10 -21.52
C GLU A 135 -0.12 -2.39 -21.56
N TYR A 136 -0.66 -2.39 -22.76
CA TYR A 136 -2.01 -2.84 -23.03
C TYR A 136 -2.13 -4.31 -22.59
N TYR A 137 -2.98 -4.57 -21.59
CA TYR A 137 -3.12 -5.87 -20.92
C TYR A 137 -1.99 -6.29 -19.95
N ALA A 138 -1.17 -5.37 -19.50
CA ALA A 138 -0.28 -5.63 -18.36
C ALA A 138 -1.08 -6.10 -17.13
N ARG A 139 -0.40 -6.75 -16.22
CA ARG A 139 -1.00 -7.15 -14.94
C ARG A 139 -1.53 -5.93 -14.21
N MET A 140 -2.81 -5.95 -13.89
CA MET A 140 -3.49 -4.90 -13.13
C MET A 140 -4.59 -5.51 -12.27
N GLY A 141 -4.97 -4.81 -11.23
CA GLY A 141 -6.03 -5.28 -10.35
C GLY A 141 -6.49 -4.25 -9.34
N LEU A 142 -7.48 -4.64 -8.59
CA LEU A 142 -7.93 -3.95 -7.39
C LEU A 142 -7.34 -4.67 -6.18
N TYR A 143 -6.79 -3.89 -5.30
CA TYR A 143 -6.13 -4.36 -4.09
C TYR A 143 -6.71 -3.63 -2.89
N TYR A 144 -6.66 -4.31 -1.78
CA TYR A 144 -7.00 -3.78 -0.48
C TYR A 144 -5.75 -3.80 0.40
N TYR A 145 -5.41 -2.69 0.99
CA TYR A 145 -4.31 -2.57 1.94
C TYR A 145 -4.86 -2.38 3.35
N ASP A 146 -4.54 -3.32 4.24
CA ASP A 146 -4.84 -3.20 5.66
C ASP A 146 -3.81 -2.28 6.33
N LEU A 147 -4.21 -1.04 6.58
CA LEU A 147 -3.39 -0.03 7.24
C LEU A 147 -3.07 -0.39 8.70
N SER A 148 -3.84 -1.26 9.33
CA SER A 148 -3.63 -1.67 10.73
C SER A 148 -2.61 -2.80 10.88
N ALA A 149 -2.31 -3.51 9.79
CA ALA A 149 -1.39 -4.64 9.76
C ALA A 149 -0.23 -4.46 8.77
N ASN A 150 -0.33 -3.52 7.84
CA ASN A 150 0.55 -3.36 6.68
C ASN A 150 0.52 -4.59 5.77
N GLU A 151 -0.67 -5.07 5.46
CA GLU A 151 -0.88 -6.22 4.60
C GLU A 151 -1.65 -5.84 3.34
N GLU A 152 -1.13 -6.23 2.18
CA GLU A 152 -1.80 -6.08 0.89
C GLU A 152 -2.54 -7.36 0.53
N HIS A 153 -3.81 -7.24 0.14
CA HIS A 153 -4.66 -8.32 -0.30
C HIS A 153 -5.18 -8.04 -1.72
N VAL A 154 -5.22 -9.07 -2.54
CA VAL A 154 -5.79 -9.00 -3.88
C VAL A 154 -7.30 -9.11 -3.77
N LEU A 155 -8.05 -8.15 -4.31
CA LEU A 155 -9.50 -8.27 -4.50
C LEU A 155 -9.80 -8.97 -5.82
N ILE A 156 -9.21 -8.48 -6.91
CA ILE A 156 -9.32 -9.08 -8.24
C ILE A 156 -8.15 -8.65 -9.13
N GLU A 157 -7.66 -9.55 -9.97
CA GLU A 157 -6.69 -9.24 -11.02
C GLU A 157 -7.26 -9.58 -12.41
N ASN A 158 -6.84 -8.84 -13.42
CA ASN A 158 -7.20 -9.13 -14.82
C ASN A 158 -6.61 -10.43 -15.35
N THR A 159 -5.68 -11.04 -14.63
CA THR A 159 -5.11 -12.36 -14.93
C THR A 159 -6.11 -13.52 -14.79
N LEU A 160 -7.24 -13.31 -14.10
CA LEU A 160 -8.32 -14.30 -14.02
C LEU A 160 -8.95 -14.58 -15.39
N GLN A 161 -8.96 -13.60 -16.29
CA GLN A 161 -9.42 -13.76 -17.67
C GLN A 161 -8.59 -12.90 -18.62
N ALA A 162 -7.90 -13.54 -19.54
CA ALA A 162 -7.06 -12.86 -20.51
C ALA A 162 -7.83 -11.82 -21.33
N GLY A 163 -7.21 -10.68 -21.57
CA GLY A 163 -7.80 -9.59 -22.37
C GLY A 163 -8.87 -8.78 -21.63
N THR A 164 -8.89 -8.82 -20.29
CA THR A 164 -9.76 -7.99 -19.46
C THR A 164 -8.99 -6.85 -18.79
N CYS A 165 -9.72 -5.82 -18.41
CA CYS A 165 -9.23 -4.68 -17.63
C CYS A 165 -10.21 -4.44 -16.48
N VAL A 166 -9.69 -4.26 -15.26
CA VAL A 166 -10.49 -3.97 -14.07
C VAL A 166 -10.28 -2.52 -13.66
N ASN A 167 -11.37 -1.77 -13.50
CA ASN A 167 -11.32 -0.34 -13.16
C ASN A 167 -12.62 0.14 -12.50
N CYS A 168 -12.70 1.46 -12.28
CA CYS A 168 -13.91 2.16 -11.81
C CYS A 168 -14.47 1.60 -10.50
N HIS A 169 -13.59 1.20 -9.55
CA HIS A 169 -14.07 0.80 -8.24
C HIS A 169 -14.61 2.00 -7.45
N SER A 170 -15.66 1.76 -6.70
CA SER A 170 -16.30 2.79 -5.88
C SER A 170 -17.10 2.16 -4.74
N PHE A 171 -17.16 2.85 -3.62
CA PHE A 171 -17.86 2.44 -2.41
C PHE A 171 -18.95 3.43 -2.05
N ALA A 172 -20.07 2.94 -1.50
CA ALA A 172 -21.08 3.79 -0.91
C ALA A 172 -20.63 4.28 0.48
N LYS A 173 -20.18 5.52 0.60
CA LYS A 173 -19.72 6.12 1.87
C LYS A 173 -18.61 5.28 2.57
N THR A 174 -17.64 4.77 1.83
CA THR A 174 -16.59 3.91 2.38
C THR A 174 -17.08 2.58 2.99
N ASP A 175 -18.34 2.21 2.80
CA ASP A 175 -18.91 0.95 3.29
C ASP A 175 -18.41 -0.23 2.43
N PRO A 176 -17.58 -1.15 2.97
CA PRO A 176 -17.05 -2.28 2.21
C PRO A 176 -18.13 -3.27 1.76
N GLU A 177 -19.29 -3.29 2.42
CA GLU A 177 -20.43 -4.13 2.05
C GLU A 177 -21.24 -3.57 0.88
N LYS A 178 -20.87 -2.38 0.38
CA LYS A 178 -21.54 -1.71 -0.75
C LYS A 178 -20.50 -1.14 -1.69
N MET A 179 -19.96 -2.00 -2.54
CA MET A 179 -18.96 -1.63 -3.53
C MET A 179 -19.32 -2.12 -4.93
N GLN A 180 -18.72 -1.51 -5.90
CA GLN A 180 -18.76 -1.96 -7.28
C GLN A 180 -17.47 -1.65 -8.02
N PHE A 181 -17.21 -2.38 -9.11
CA PHE A 181 -16.15 -2.10 -10.08
C PHE A 181 -16.56 -2.62 -11.45
N HIS A 182 -15.89 -2.12 -12.49
CA HIS A 182 -16.19 -2.49 -13.87
C HIS A 182 -15.08 -3.36 -14.47
N ILE A 183 -15.48 -4.44 -15.15
CA ILE A 183 -14.60 -5.34 -15.89
C ILE A 183 -14.86 -5.10 -17.38
N ARG A 184 -13.82 -4.66 -18.11
CA ARG A 184 -13.86 -4.52 -19.58
C ARG A 184 -13.29 -5.76 -20.23
N GLY A 185 -13.83 -6.13 -21.38
CA GLY A 185 -13.38 -7.28 -22.17
C GLY A 185 -14.45 -8.36 -22.30
N LYS A 186 -14.07 -9.51 -22.85
CA LYS A 186 -15.02 -10.62 -23.08
C LYS A 186 -15.56 -11.15 -21.74
N GLY A 187 -16.88 -11.18 -21.62
CA GLY A 187 -17.55 -11.59 -20.37
C GLY A 187 -17.43 -10.58 -19.23
N GLY A 188 -17.06 -9.33 -19.57
CA GLY A 188 -17.03 -8.23 -18.61
C GLY A 188 -18.42 -7.74 -18.24
N GLY A 189 -18.47 -6.79 -17.31
CA GLY A 189 -19.68 -6.18 -16.78
C GLY A 189 -19.35 -5.36 -15.54
N THR A 190 -20.37 -4.86 -14.89
CA THR A 190 -20.23 -4.17 -13.60
C THR A 190 -20.45 -5.17 -12.47
N PHE A 191 -19.35 -5.51 -11.78
CA PHE A 191 -19.45 -6.31 -10.56
C PHE A 191 -19.98 -5.44 -9.44
N MET A 192 -20.96 -5.95 -8.70
CA MET A 192 -21.56 -5.27 -7.55
C MET A 192 -21.58 -6.21 -6.35
N HIS A 193 -21.06 -5.72 -5.24
CA HIS A 193 -21.15 -6.36 -3.93
C HIS A 193 -22.11 -5.57 -3.05
N LEU A 194 -23.20 -6.19 -2.60
CA LEU A 194 -24.21 -5.55 -1.77
C LEU A 194 -24.59 -6.46 -0.61
N ASN A 195 -24.18 -6.11 0.61
CA ASN A 195 -24.54 -6.82 1.83
C ASN A 195 -24.32 -8.33 1.73
N GLY A 196 -23.13 -8.75 1.32
CA GLY A 196 -22.75 -10.15 1.18
C GLY A 196 -23.18 -10.82 -0.13
N ASN A 197 -23.94 -10.14 -1.01
CA ASN A 197 -24.36 -10.67 -2.31
C ASN A 197 -23.49 -10.11 -3.44
N ASN A 198 -23.05 -10.98 -4.32
CA ASN A 198 -22.24 -10.63 -5.49
C ASN A 198 -23.06 -10.84 -6.76
N THR A 199 -23.11 -9.80 -7.60
CA THR A 199 -23.75 -9.85 -8.92
C THR A 199 -22.83 -9.28 -9.98
N LEU A 200 -22.95 -9.80 -11.21
CA LEU A 200 -22.31 -9.23 -12.38
C LEU A 200 -23.41 -8.71 -13.29
N LEU A 201 -23.49 -7.39 -13.42
CA LEU A 201 -24.50 -6.70 -14.20
C LEU A 201 -23.96 -6.41 -15.60
N ASP A 202 -24.74 -6.70 -16.63
CA ASP A 202 -24.53 -6.13 -17.96
C ASP A 202 -25.25 -4.78 -18.01
N THR A 203 -24.47 -3.72 -17.89
CA THR A 203 -25.00 -2.34 -17.93
C THR A 203 -25.11 -1.79 -19.36
N LYS A 204 -24.76 -2.60 -20.39
CA LYS A 204 -24.97 -2.26 -21.77
C LYS A 204 -26.35 -2.73 -22.22
N THR A 205 -27.29 -1.80 -22.30
CA THR A 205 -28.67 -2.03 -22.70
C THR A 205 -29.00 -1.23 -23.97
N ASP A 206 -30.20 -1.39 -24.48
CA ASP A 206 -30.70 -0.57 -25.60
C ASP A 206 -30.79 0.93 -25.23
N GLU A 207 -30.94 1.24 -23.95
CA GLU A 207 -31.02 2.60 -23.41
C GLU A 207 -29.61 3.20 -23.23
N THR A 208 -28.69 2.47 -22.64
CA THR A 208 -27.33 2.95 -22.35
C THR A 208 -26.40 2.86 -23.56
N LYS A 209 -26.66 1.95 -24.51
CA LYS A 209 -25.88 1.66 -25.74
C LYS A 209 -24.46 1.18 -25.49
N VAL A 210 -23.83 1.64 -24.40
CA VAL A 210 -22.48 1.29 -23.95
C VAL A 210 -22.49 0.94 -22.46
N SER A 211 -21.43 0.31 -21.98
CA SER A 211 -21.31 -0.01 -20.55
C SER A 211 -21.19 1.26 -19.71
N CYS A 212 -21.83 1.26 -18.56
CA CYS A 212 -21.75 2.33 -17.58
C CYS A 212 -20.37 2.35 -16.88
N VAL A 213 -19.77 3.53 -16.76
CA VAL A 213 -18.45 3.74 -16.16
C VAL A 213 -18.47 4.96 -15.22
N TYR A 214 -17.37 5.21 -14.53
CA TYR A 214 -17.20 6.37 -13.61
C TYR A 214 -18.35 6.52 -12.60
N PRO A 215 -18.57 5.52 -11.75
CA PRO A 215 -19.65 5.52 -10.78
C PRO A 215 -19.50 6.59 -9.72
N SER A 216 -20.63 7.18 -9.32
CA SER A 216 -20.76 8.05 -8.16
C SER A 216 -21.98 7.66 -7.35
N TRP A 217 -21.77 7.17 -6.14
CA TRP A 217 -22.85 6.77 -5.25
C TRP A 217 -23.59 7.97 -4.66
N HIS A 218 -24.90 7.93 -4.72
CA HIS A 218 -25.71 8.82 -3.93
C HIS A 218 -25.54 8.50 -2.42
N PRO A 219 -25.53 9.52 -1.54
CA PRO A 219 -25.33 9.31 -0.10
C PRO A 219 -26.31 8.34 0.58
N SER A 220 -27.48 8.08 0.01
CA SER A 220 -28.41 7.06 0.51
C SER A 220 -27.94 5.62 0.27
N GLY A 221 -26.97 5.39 -0.62
CA GLY A 221 -26.56 4.07 -1.05
C GLY A 221 -27.58 3.35 -1.95
N ARG A 222 -28.64 4.05 -2.39
CA ARG A 222 -29.69 3.52 -3.26
C ARG A 222 -29.43 3.77 -4.75
N TYR A 223 -28.88 4.94 -5.09
CA TYR A 223 -28.66 5.33 -6.47
C TYR A 223 -27.19 5.45 -6.79
N ILE A 224 -26.84 5.14 -8.02
CA ILE A 224 -25.51 5.36 -8.58
C ILE A 224 -25.66 6.16 -9.86
N ALA A 225 -24.96 7.29 -9.95
CA ALA A 225 -24.79 8.00 -11.20
C ALA A 225 -23.62 7.37 -11.96
N TYR A 226 -23.80 7.06 -13.22
CA TYR A 226 -22.77 6.59 -14.14
C TYR A 226 -22.62 7.53 -15.30
N SER A 227 -21.43 7.60 -15.83
CA SER A 227 -21.19 8.14 -17.15
C SER A 227 -21.30 7.00 -18.19
N ILE A 228 -21.91 7.31 -19.33
CA ILE A 228 -21.86 6.50 -20.53
C ILE A 228 -21.15 7.32 -21.61
N ASN A 229 -20.14 6.73 -22.25
CA ASN A 229 -19.23 7.43 -23.16
C ASN A 229 -18.94 6.62 -24.41
N ASP A 230 -18.97 7.27 -25.56
CA ASP A 230 -18.44 6.69 -26.81
C ASP A 230 -17.04 7.25 -27.08
N ILE A 231 -16.04 6.56 -26.55
CA ILE A 231 -14.65 6.98 -26.56
C ILE A 231 -13.87 6.22 -27.62
N LYS A 232 -13.10 6.95 -28.44
CA LYS A 232 -12.06 6.40 -29.27
C LYS A 232 -10.69 6.71 -28.70
N GLN A 233 -9.90 5.67 -28.50
CA GLN A 233 -8.51 5.80 -28.07
C GLN A 233 -7.57 5.50 -29.23
N THR A 234 -6.56 6.34 -29.43
CA THR A 234 -5.52 6.15 -30.43
C THR A 234 -4.16 6.20 -29.72
N PHE A 235 -3.41 5.12 -29.83
CA PHE A 235 -2.07 5.01 -29.24
C PHE A 235 -1.02 5.43 -30.27
N HIS A 236 -0.02 6.17 -29.83
CA HIS A 236 1.09 6.66 -30.63
C HIS A 236 2.41 6.09 -30.08
N ASN A 237 3.38 5.96 -30.98
CA ASN A 237 4.75 5.57 -30.61
C ASN A 237 5.61 6.77 -30.18
N ASP A 238 5.04 7.98 -30.14
CA ASP A 238 5.75 9.18 -29.72
C ASP A 238 5.77 9.26 -28.18
N PRO A 239 6.96 9.33 -27.53
CA PRO A 239 7.05 9.43 -26.08
C PRO A 239 6.42 10.69 -25.50
N SER A 240 6.25 11.75 -26.29
CA SER A 240 5.62 13.00 -25.86
C SER A 240 4.10 12.98 -25.91
N GLN A 241 3.53 12.05 -26.73
CA GLN A 241 2.10 11.93 -26.94
C GLN A 241 1.71 10.47 -27.15
N ILE A 242 1.60 9.72 -26.06
CA ILE A 242 1.38 8.27 -26.10
C ILE A 242 -0.07 7.92 -26.43
N LEU A 243 -1.02 8.73 -26.01
CA LEU A 243 -2.45 8.43 -26.11
C LEU A 243 -3.27 9.67 -26.43
N ASP A 244 -4.08 9.58 -27.49
CA ASP A 244 -5.19 10.50 -27.73
C ASP A 244 -6.50 9.85 -27.33
N VAL A 245 -7.37 10.60 -26.70
CA VAL A 245 -8.72 10.18 -26.32
C VAL A 245 -9.72 11.15 -26.93
N TYR A 246 -10.60 10.62 -27.77
CA TYR A 246 -11.71 11.35 -28.35
C TYR A 246 -13.01 10.84 -27.76
N ASP A 247 -13.71 11.70 -27.04
CA ASP A 247 -15.06 11.45 -26.55
C ASP A 247 -16.05 12.00 -27.59
N ARG A 248 -16.77 11.12 -28.32
CA ARG A 248 -17.69 11.51 -29.37
C ARG A 248 -19.03 11.99 -28.82
N TRP A 249 -19.44 11.37 -27.73
CA TRP A 249 -20.59 11.78 -26.92
C TRP A 249 -20.48 11.15 -25.53
N SER A 250 -21.09 11.80 -24.56
CA SER A 250 -21.20 11.30 -23.20
C SER A 250 -22.52 11.78 -22.58
N ASP A 251 -23.07 10.91 -21.74
CA ASP A 251 -24.29 11.17 -20.97
C ASP A 251 -24.15 10.66 -19.56
N VAL A 252 -25.08 11.06 -18.68
CA VAL A 252 -25.21 10.57 -17.31
C VAL A 252 -26.47 9.74 -17.19
N VAL A 253 -26.33 8.55 -16.62
CA VAL A 253 -27.47 7.68 -16.29
C VAL A 253 -27.52 7.42 -14.78
N ILE A 254 -28.73 7.25 -14.25
CA ILE A 254 -28.97 6.92 -12.85
C ILE A 254 -29.45 5.47 -12.77
N TYR A 255 -28.76 4.68 -11.96
CA TYR A 255 -29.14 3.31 -11.63
C TYR A 255 -29.74 3.23 -10.24
N ASP A 256 -30.92 2.62 -10.10
CA ASP A 256 -31.54 2.28 -8.82
C ASP A 256 -31.10 0.89 -8.38
N VAL A 257 -30.25 0.85 -7.37
CA VAL A 257 -29.65 -0.39 -6.84
C VAL A 257 -30.71 -1.36 -6.27
N LEU A 258 -31.82 -0.84 -5.72
CA LEU A 258 -32.89 -1.67 -5.17
C LEU A 258 -33.87 -2.13 -6.25
N GLY A 259 -34.06 -1.34 -7.26
CA GLY A 259 -34.93 -1.65 -8.39
C GLY A 259 -34.27 -2.46 -9.48
N ASP A 260 -32.94 -2.59 -9.45
CA ASP A 260 -32.11 -3.21 -10.49
C ASP A 260 -32.44 -2.68 -11.90
N VAL A 261 -32.51 -1.33 -12.00
CA VAL A 261 -32.97 -0.65 -13.21
C VAL A 261 -32.26 0.69 -13.42
N VAL A 262 -32.03 1.04 -14.68
CA VAL A 262 -31.66 2.38 -15.09
C VAL A 262 -32.91 3.27 -15.03
N CYS A 263 -32.88 4.32 -14.21
CA CYS A 263 -34.04 5.17 -13.94
C CYS A 263 -34.15 6.38 -14.88
N GLY A 264 -33.13 6.69 -15.66
CA GLY A 264 -33.11 7.82 -16.60
C GLY A 264 -31.71 8.20 -17.04
N GLY A 265 -31.61 8.81 -18.19
CA GLY A 265 -30.41 9.45 -18.72
C GLY A 265 -30.68 10.94 -18.94
N PHE A 266 -29.64 11.75 -18.83
CA PHE A 266 -29.67 13.17 -19.12
C PHE A 266 -28.75 13.41 -20.31
N SER A 267 -29.31 13.82 -21.44
CA SER A 267 -28.56 14.24 -22.64
C SER A 267 -28.36 15.75 -22.66
#